data_8168a4ffde696843484851b384ea1841
#
_entry.id   8168a4ffde696843484851b384ea1841
#
_cell.length_a   1.000
_cell.length_b   1.000
_cell.length_c   1.000
_cell.angle_alpha   90.00
_cell.angle_beta   90.00
_cell.angle_gamma   90.00
#
_symmetry.space_group_name_H-M   'P 1'
#
loop_
_entity.id
_entity.type
_entity.pdbx_description
1 polymer ?
#
loop_
_entity_poly.entity_id
_entity_poly.type
_entity_poly.pdbx_seq_one_letter_code
_entity_poly.pdbx_strand_id
1 'polypeptide(L)'
;MFLVPSGASPALAAVWVFVFFTLAAIAYGFFQVPYIALPAEITHDYHQRTRLITTRIAVLALAILLVGAGGPAVRDAVGGGHLGYAVMAVVAALVLCAGMVIATFGAAPRSGATDISTQQPRHARLRDGLTALSEVPDFRLLVSLFVVQALASAVMLGGAQYVAMYLLGDASALTYMFVALVGPALIVMPLWYRLGRRLGKVAGLMLASALFVVATASLSIAVWAPGWWMLVSVAVAGIGYAGMQAFPLAMLPDIIDTDRRSTGHDRGGAMSGVWTACETVGLALGPGVFLVILAFGGFVSSSGDATVAQPDSALTAIALAFSVVPSLLVACSLLLLRHYRDHTTAGLLPGRPTATRHLAQ
;
A
#
# COMPACT_ATOMS: atom_id res chain seq x y z
N MET A 1 -9.68 9.31 17.86
CA MET A 1 -8.26 8.98 17.93
C MET A 1 -7.43 10.18 18.40
N PHE A 2 -7.44 11.32 17.71
CA PHE A 2 -6.64 12.51 18.05
C PHE A 2 -7.16 13.34 19.24
N LEU A 3 -8.37 13.10 19.73
CA LEU A 3 -8.97 13.77 20.88
C LEU A 3 -8.84 12.92 22.15
N VAL A 4 -7.61 12.68 22.57
CA VAL A 4 -7.35 12.01 23.86
C VAL A 4 -7.75 12.97 24.98
N PRO A 5 -8.52 12.53 26.02
CA PRO A 5 -8.90 13.39 27.14
C PRO A 5 -7.67 14.00 27.85
N SER A 6 -7.70 15.29 28.09
CA SER A 6 -6.66 15.99 28.84
C SER A 6 -6.59 15.43 30.27
N GLY A 7 -5.43 14.93 30.69
CA GLY A 7 -5.23 14.28 31.99
C GLY A 7 -5.39 12.77 32.01
N ALA A 8 -5.58 12.12 30.84
CA ALA A 8 -5.58 10.67 30.74
C ALA A 8 -4.19 10.09 31.11
N SER A 9 -4.17 8.99 31.86
CA SER A 9 -2.93 8.24 32.09
C SER A 9 -2.39 7.69 30.76
N PRO A 10 -1.06 7.47 30.63
CA PRO A 10 -0.48 6.92 29.39
C PRO A 10 -1.15 5.62 28.93
N ALA A 11 -1.54 4.75 29.85
CA ALA A 11 -2.25 3.51 29.56
C ALA A 11 -3.64 3.77 28.99
N LEU A 12 -4.40 4.73 29.56
CA LEU A 12 -5.73 5.10 29.06
C LEU A 12 -5.64 5.75 27.68
N ALA A 13 -4.64 6.60 27.45
CA ALA A 13 -4.37 7.19 26.15
C ALA A 13 -4.06 6.13 25.08
N ALA A 14 -3.23 5.13 25.42
CA ALA A 14 -2.92 4.02 24.52
C ALA A 14 -4.18 3.20 24.17
N VAL A 15 -4.99 2.84 25.17
CA VAL A 15 -6.26 2.11 24.95
C VAL A 15 -7.22 2.94 24.11
N TRP A 16 -7.34 4.25 24.35
CA TRP A 16 -8.17 5.17 23.57
C TRP A 16 -7.76 5.17 22.10
N VAL A 17 -6.49 5.37 21.82
CA VAL A 17 -5.95 5.36 20.44
C VAL A 17 -6.20 4.02 19.79
N PHE A 18 -5.91 2.90 20.47
CA PHE A 18 -6.10 1.56 19.96
C PHE A 18 -7.56 1.28 19.60
N VAL A 19 -8.52 1.59 20.46
CA VAL A 19 -9.95 1.37 20.22
C VAL A 19 -10.43 2.17 19.02
N PHE A 20 -10.15 3.47 18.97
CA PHE A 20 -10.63 4.31 17.88
C PHE A 20 -9.91 4.02 16.57
N PHE A 21 -8.63 3.61 16.59
CA PHE A 21 -7.93 3.16 15.41
C PHE A 21 -8.52 1.85 14.87
N THR A 22 -8.83 0.90 15.74
CA THR A 22 -9.45 -0.38 15.38
C THR A 22 -10.84 -0.15 14.78
N LEU A 23 -11.66 0.70 15.39
CA LEU A 23 -12.97 1.07 14.84
C LEU A 23 -12.86 1.72 13.45
N ALA A 24 -11.90 2.63 13.27
CA ALA A 24 -11.65 3.25 11.98
C ALA A 24 -11.19 2.24 10.92
N ALA A 25 -10.32 1.30 11.29
CA ALA A 25 -9.86 0.23 10.41
C ALA A 25 -10.99 -0.72 9.99
N ILE A 26 -11.89 -1.07 10.93
CA ILE A 26 -13.08 -1.88 10.64
C ILE A 26 -14.01 -1.13 9.68
N ALA A 27 -14.33 0.14 9.96
CA ALA A 27 -15.17 0.97 9.10
C ALA A 27 -14.58 1.14 7.70
N TYR A 28 -13.27 1.33 7.61
CA TYR A 28 -12.54 1.35 6.34
C TYR A 28 -12.68 0.04 5.57
N GLY A 29 -12.54 -1.10 6.25
CA GLY A 29 -12.70 -2.42 5.64
C GLY A 29 -14.10 -2.64 5.04
N PHE A 30 -15.16 -2.21 5.72
CA PHE A 30 -16.53 -2.26 5.21
C PHE A 30 -16.73 -1.47 3.93
N PHE A 31 -16.03 -0.35 3.77
CA PHE A 31 -16.07 0.44 2.54
C PHE A 31 -15.15 -0.14 1.45
N GLN A 32 -13.93 -0.52 1.82
CA GLN A 32 -12.87 -0.89 0.89
C GLN A 32 -13.17 -2.19 0.13
N VAL A 33 -13.74 -3.20 0.82
CA VAL A 33 -13.99 -4.52 0.20
C VAL A 33 -14.96 -4.42 -0.97
N PRO A 34 -16.17 -3.84 -0.84
CA PRO A 34 -17.05 -3.64 -2.00
C PRO A 34 -16.47 -2.69 -3.05
N TYR A 35 -15.73 -1.66 -2.62
CA TYR A 35 -15.13 -0.70 -3.54
C TYR A 35 -14.07 -1.33 -4.45
N ILE A 36 -13.28 -2.29 -3.96
CA ILE A 36 -12.29 -3.02 -4.79
C ILE A 36 -12.97 -3.96 -5.79
N ALA A 37 -14.11 -4.55 -5.44
CA ALA A 37 -14.87 -5.43 -6.33
C ALA A 37 -15.57 -4.67 -7.47
N LEU A 38 -15.90 -3.41 -7.24
CA LEU A 38 -16.71 -2.57 -8.14
C LEU A 38 -16.22 -2.52 -9.60
N PRO A 39 -14.92 -2.36 -9.92
CA PRO A 39 -14.46 -2.35 -11.32
C PRO A 39 -14.71 -3.66 -12.07
N ALA A 40 -14.80 -4.78 -11.36
CA ALA A 40 -15.11 -6.09 -11.95
C ALA A 40 -16.61 -6.22 -12.25
N GLU A 41 -17.46 -5.53 -11.49
CA GLU A 41 -18.91 -5.54 -11.65
C GLU A 41 -19.40 -4.52 -12.70
N ILE A 42 -18.73 -3.36 -12.80
CA ILE A 42 -19.15 -2.27 -13.71
C ILE A 42 -18.84 -2.59 -15.17
N THR A 43 -17.75 -3.30 -15.47
CA THR A 43 -17.33 -3.52 -16.86
C THR A 43 -16.62 -4.84 -17.09
N HIS A 44 -16.99 -5.50 -18.19
CA HIS A 44 -16.31 -6.69 -18.73
C HIS A 44 -15.21 -6.32 -19.72
N ASP A 45 -15.13 -5.05 -20.16
CA ASP A 45 -14.10 -4.58 -21.08
C ASP A 45 -12.77 -4.36 -20.37
N TYR A 46 -11.75 -5.07 -20.83
CA TYR A 46 -10.37 -4.99 -20.32
C TYR A 46 -9.82 -3.55 -20.34
N HIS A 47 -10.09 -2.77 -21.39
CA HIS A 47 -9.58 -1.41 -21.52
C HIS A 47 -10.26 -0.43 -20.56
N GLN A 48 -11.58 -0.57 -20.37
CA GLN A 48 -12.33 0.24 -19.42
C GLN A 48 -11.93 -0.09 -17.98
N ARG A 49 -11.77 -1.38 -17.65
CA ARG A 49 -11.29 -1.82 -16.34
C ARG A 49 -9.90 -1.24 -16.01
N THR A 50 -8.99 -1.30 -16.97
CA THR A 50 -7.65 -0.72 -16.83
C THR A 50 -7.70 0.79 -16.59
N ARG A 51 -8.55 1.50 -17.32
CA ARG A 51 -8.75 2.94 -17.14
C ARG A 51 -9.28 3.28 -15.75
N LEU A 52 -10.26 2.52 -15.24
CA LEU A 52 -10.81 2.71 -13.90
C LEU A 52 -9.75 2.51 -12.81
N ILE A 53 -8.95 1.43 -12.92
CA ILE A 53 -7.87 1.15 -11.97
C ILE A 53 -6.79 2.24 -12.00
N THR A 54 -6.39 2.68 -13.20
CA THR A 54 -5.39 3.76 -13.35
C THR A 54 -5.88 5.08 -12.77
N THR A 55 -7.14 5.45 -13.02
CA THR A 55 -7.76 6.65 -12.43
C THR A 55 -7.81 6.55 -10.91
N ARG A 56 -8.19 5.38 -10.38
CA ARG A 56 -8.20 5.12 -8.93
C ARG A 56 -6.82 5.34 -8.31
N ILE A 57 -5.76 4.82 -8.91
CA ILE A 57 -4.40 4.97 -8.40
C ILE A 57 -3.96 6.44 -8.44
N ALA A 58 -4.30 7.17 -9.49
CA ALA A 58 -4.00 8.60 -9.59
C ALA A 58 -4.72 9.41 -8.49
N VAL A 59 -6.01 9.13 -8.25
CA VAL A 59 -6.78 9.76 -7.18
C VAL A 59 -6.23 9.38 -5.80
N LEU A 60 -5.83 8.12 -5.59
CA LEU A 60 -5.20 7.66 -4.34
C LEU A 60 -3.91 8.42 -4.07
N ALA A 61 -3.04 8.55 -5.07
CA ALA A 61 -1.78 9.26 -4.92
C ALA A 61 -2.00 10.77 -4.65
N LEU A 62 -2.98 11.40 -5.31
CA LEU A 62 -3.39 12.77 -5.02
C LEU A 62 -3.91 12.91 -3.57
N ALA A 63 -4.72 11.96 -3.10
CA ALA A 63 -5.23 11.95 -1.74
C ALA A 63 -4.10 11.79 -0.70
N ILE A 64 -3.13 10.91 -0.95
CA ILE A 64 -1.94 10.74 -0.10
C ILE A 64 -1.15 12.06 -0.03
N LEU A 65 -0.97 12.73 -1.16
CA LEU A 65 -0.28 14.03 -1.20
C LEU A 65 -1.04 15.09 -0.43
N LEU A 66 -2.36 15.23 -0.66
CA LEU A 66 -3.19 16.23 0.01
C LEU A 66 -3.25 16.00 1.53
N VAL A 67 -3.39 14.76 1.98
CA VAL A 67 -3.49 14.45 3.42
C VAL A 67 -2.11 14.40 4.06
N GLY A 68 -1.12 13.80 3.41
CA GLY A 68 0.24 13.66 3.94
C GLY A 68 0.99 14.99 4.04
N ALA A 69 0.88 15.85 3.02
CA ALA A 69 1.48 17.18 3.04
C ALA A 69 0.55 18.24 3.64
N GLY A 70 -0.76 18.15 3.36
CA GLY A 70 -1.75 19.12 3.86
C GLY A 70 -2.09 18.95 5.33
N GLY A 71 -2.04 17.73 5.87
CA GLY A 71 -2.32 17.47 7.29
C GLY A 71 -1.42 18.28 8.23
N PRO A 72 -0.10 18.13 8.16
CA PRO A 72 0.84 18.94 8.94
C PRO A 72 0.65 20.44 8.71
N ALA A 73 0.45 20.88 7.47
CA ALA A 73 0.21 22.28 7.15
C ALA A 73 -1.03 22.87 7.84
N VAL A 74 -2.14 22.12 7.88
CA VAL A 74 -3.35 22.52 8.60
C VAL A 74 -3.10 22.59 10.10
N ARG A 75 -2.37 21.62 10.68
CA ARG A 75 -2.00 21.61 12.10
C ARG A 75 -1.21 22.85 12.46
N ASP A 76 -0.20 23.18 11.65
CA ASP A 76 0.73 24.28 11.92
C ASP A 76 0.08 25.65 11.70
N ALA A 77 -0.82 25.77 10.72
CA ALA A 77 -1.59 27.02 10.48
C ALA A 77 -2.47 27.43 11.65
N VAL A 78 -2.86 26.48 12.51
CA VAL A 78 -3.69 26.73 13.73
C VAL A 78 -2.83 26.87 14.99
N GLY A 79 -1.50 26.88 14.86
CA GLY A 79 -0.57 27.06 15.98
C GLY A 79 -0.13 25.75 16.67
N GLY A 80 -0.37 24.57 16.05
CA GLY A 80 0.06 23.29 16.60
C GLY A 80 -0.73 22.82 17.82
N GLY A 81 -0.10 21.98 18.66
CA GLY A 81 -0.69 21.50 19.91
C GLY A 81 -2.00 20.69 19.74
N HIS A 82 -2.73 20.49 20.81
CA HIS A 82 -3.98 19.71 20.81
C HIS A 82 -5.04 20.26 19.85
N LEU A 83 -5.16 21.59 19.75
CA LEU A 83 -6.13 22.24 18.87
C LEU A 83 -5.77 22.00 17.39
N GLY A 84 -4.49 22.12 17.03
CA GLY A 84 -4.02 21.86 15.67
C GLY A 84 -4.29 20.41 15.23
N TYR A 85 -4.03 19.42 16.08
CA TYR A 85 -4.38 18.02 15.81
C TYR A 85 -5.87 17.78 15.71
N ALA A 86 -6.70 18.45 16.54
CA ALA A 86 -8.16 18.34 16.48
C ALA A 86 -8.71 18.89 15.15
N VAL A 87 -8.25 20.07 14.73
CA VAL A 87 -8.68 20.69 13.46
C VAL A 87 -8.21 19.84 12.27
N MET A 88 -6.97 19.37 12.27
CA MET A 88 -6.46 18.43 11.25
C MET A 88 -7.34 17.18 11.17
N ALA A 89 -7.73 16.59 12.30
CA ALA A 89 -8.59 15.41 12.35
C ALA A 89 -9.98 15.66 11.77
N VAL A 90 -10.59 16.81 12.08
CA VAL A 90 -11.90 17.20 11.54
C VAL A 90 -11.82 17.41 10.03
N VAL A 91 -10.83 18.14 9.55
CA VAL A 91 -10.62 18.35 8.11
C VAL A 91 -10.41 17.02 7.38
N ALA A 92 -9.56 16.14 7.90
CA ALA A 92 -9.35 14.80 7.33
C ALA A 92 -10.63 13.97 7.31
N ALA A 93 -11.43 14.00 8.40
CA ALA A 93 -12.70 13.29 8.48
C ALA A 93 -13.71 13.81 7.44
N LEU A 94 -13.81 15.13 7.26
CA LEU A 94 -14.70 15.74 6.26
C LEU A 94 -14.30 15.34 4.83
N VAL A 95 -12.99 15.36 4.52
CA VAL A 95 -12.48 14.94 3.21
C VAL A 95 -12.76 13.45 2.95
N LEU A 96 -12.55 12.59 3.97
CA LEU A 96 -12.86 11.16 3.88
C LEU A 96 -14.36 10.91 3.68
N CYS A 97 -15.22 11.55 4.47
CA CYS A 97 -16.67 11.44 4.33
C CYS A 97 -17.15 11.90 2.94
N ALA A 98 -16.65 13.05 2.47
CA ALA A 98 -16.98 13.55 1.14
C ALA A 98 -16.55 12.56 0.04
N GLY A 99 -15.34 12.02 0.14
CA GLY A 99 -14.82 11.02 -0.80
C GLY A 99 -15.67 9.74 -0.81
N MET A 100 -16.05 9.22 0.36
CA MET A 100 -16.90 8.03 0.48
C MET A 100 -18.32 8.27 -0.09
N VAL A 101 -18.92 9.43 0.19
CA VAL A 101 -20.22 9.83 -0.35
C VAL A 101 -20.17 9.93 -1.88
N ILE A 102 -19.17 10.64 -2.42
CA ILE A 102 -18.98 10.77 -3.88
C ILE A 102 -18.79 9.40 -4.52
N ALA A 103 -17.97 8.51 -3.92
CA ALA A 103 -17.75 7.16 -4.44
C ALA A 103 -19.03 6.33 -4.44
N THR A 104 -19.82 6.39 -3.37
CA THR A 104 -21.05 5.62 -3.22
C THR A 104 -22.11 6.07 -4.23
N PHE A 105 -22.36 7.37 -4.35
CA PHE A 105 -23.38 7.90 -5.27
C PHE A 105 -22.89 7.95 -6.72
N GLY A 106 -21.59 8.10 -6.96
CA GLY A 106 -21.00 8.07 -8.29
C GLY A 106 -20.95 6.67 -8.90
N ALA A 107 -20.97 5.62 -8.07
CA ALA A 107 -21.01 4.22 -8.48
C ALA A 107 -22.41 3.66 -8.65
N ALA A 108 -23.47 4.47 -8.39
CA ALA A 108 -24.84 4.02 -8.59
C ALA A 108 -25.06 3.50 -10.03
N PRO A 109 -25.64 2.31 -10.22
CA PRO A 109 -25.85 1.75 -11.54
C PRO A 109 -26.72 2.70 -12.34
N ARG A 110 -26.16 3.25 -13.44
CA ARG A 110 -26.98 3.92 -14.44
C ARG A 110 -27.91 2.87 -15.02
N SER A 111 -29.21 3.08 -14.86
CA SER A 111 -30.30 2.25 -15.36
C SER A 111 -30.05 1.87 -16.82
N GLY A 112 -29.56 0.66 -17.08
CA GLY A 112 -29.17 0.18 -18.39
C GLY A 112 -28.24 -1.03 -18.38
N ALA A 113 -27.78 -1.49 -17.22
CA ALA A 113 -27.08 -2.76 -17.10
C ALA A 113 -28.12 -3.88 -17.21
N THR A 114 -28.31 -4.33 -18.44
CA THR A 114 -29.07 -5.52 -18.84
C THR A 114 -28.57 -6.73 -18.08
N ASP A 115 -29.51 -7.43 -17.45
CA ASP A 115 -29.40 -8.83 -16.99
C ASP A 115 -28.03 -9.26 -16.43
N ILE A 116 -27.71 -8.76 -15.22
CA ILE A 116 -26.85 -9.54 -14.33
C ILE A 116 -27.65 -10.78 -14.00
N SER A 117 -27.25 -11.91 -14.62
CA SER A 117 -27.77 -13.23 -14.31
C SER A 117 -27.94 -13.32 -12.79
N THR A 118 -29.15 -13.68 -12.37
CA THR A 118 -29.57 -13.93 -10.98
C THR A 118 -28.86 -15.18 -10.40
N GLN A 119 -27.55 -15.30 -10.59
CA GLN A 119 -26.75 -16.12 -9.71
C GLN A 119 -26.64 -15.33 -8.40
N GLN A 120 -27.49 -15.73 -7.44
CA GLN A 120 -27.42 -15.28 -6.06
C GLN A 120 -25.96 -15.17 -5.67
N PRO A 121 -25.48 -14.02 -5.16
CA PRO A 121 -24.13 -13.92 -4.63
C PRO A 121 -24.04 -14.97 -3.53
N ARG A 122 -23.42 -16.10 -3.84
CA ARG A 122 -23.02 -17.06 -2.79
C ARG A 122 -22.20 -16.21 -1.84
N HIS A 123 -22.70 -16.00 -0.64
CA HIS A 123 -22.01 -15.20 0.38
C HIS A 123 -20.55 -15.62 0.37
N ALA A 124 -19.68 -14.72 -0.11
CA ALA A 124 -18.24 -14.94 -0.15
C ALA A 124 -17.80 -15.16 1.30
N ARG A 125 -17.62 -16.42 1.69
CA ARG A 125 -17.20 -16.74 3.05
C ARG A 125 -15.72 -16.45 3.14
N LEU A 126 -15.30 -15.80 4.21
CA LEU A 126 -13.88 -15.57 4.50
C LEU A 126 -13.08 -16.89 4.38
N ARG A 127 -13.72 -18.01 4.74
CA ARG A 127 -13.17 -19.34 4.59
C ARG A 127 -12.79 -19.68 3.15
N ASP A 128 -13.58 -19.26 2.15
CA ASP A 128 -13.29 -19.53 0.73
C ASP A 128 -12.03 -18.80 0.27
N GLY A 129 -11.79 -17.58 0.79
CA GLY A 129 -10.57 -16.83 0.54
C GLY A 129 -9.34 -17.45 1.21
N LEU A 130 -9.48 -17.95 2.46
CA LEU A 130 -8.41 -18.66 3.15
C LEU A 130 -8.10 -20.01 2.49
N THR A 131 -9.14 -20.70 2.01
CA THR A 131 -8.98 -21.91 1.22
C THR A 131 -8.25 -21.63 -0.10
N ALA A 132 -8.61 -20.54 -0.80
CA ALA A 132 -7.90 -20.12 -2.00
C ALA A 132 -6.41 -19.80 -1.72
N LEU A 133 -6.08 -19.23 -0.55
CA LEU A 133 -4.71 -18.98 -0.15
C LEU A 133 -3.88 -20.27 0.01
N SER A 134 -4.52 -21.36 0.43
CA SER A 134 -3.87 -22.68 0.56
C SER A 134 -3.81 -23.46 -0.76
N GLU A 135 -4.86 -23.38 -1.58
CA GLU A 135 -5.02 -24.17 -2.80
C GLU A 135 -4.39 -23.54 -4.04
N VAL A 136 -4.33 -22.18 -4.12
CA VAL A 136 -3.82 -21.44 -5.28
C VAL A 136 -2.41 -20.92 -4.98
N PRO A 137 -1.34 -21.61 -5.42
CA PRO A 137 0.03 -21.25 -5.11
C PRO A 137 0.41 -19.83 -5.56
N ASP A 138 -0.06 -19.42 -6.75
CA ASP A 138 0.23 -18.10 -7.31
C ASP A 138 -0.45 -16.99 -6.50
N PHE A 139 -1.65 -17.22 -5.98
CA PHE A 139 -2.33 -16.27 -5.09
C PHE A 139 -1.59 -16.13 -3.77
N ARG A 140 -1.21 -17.25 -3.13
CA ARG A 140 -0.43 -17.24 -1.90
C ARG A 140 0.89 -16.48 -2.07
N LEU A 141 1.60 -16.74 -3.17
CA LEU A 141 2.87 -16.10 -3.47
C LEU A 141 2.70 -14.60 -3.68
N LEU A 142 1.70 -14.18 -4.46
CA LEU A 142 1.42 -12.77 -4.74
C LEU A 142 1.01 -12.02 -3.47
N VAL A 143 0.14 -12.59 -2.63
CA VAL A 143 -0.26 -12.00 -1.35
C VAL A 143 0.95 -11.87 -0.41
N SER A 144 1.75 -12.93 -0.25
CA SER A 144 2.93 -12.90 0.62
C SER A 144 3.94 -11.84 0.19
N LEU A 145 4.20 -11.74 -1.11
CA LEU A 145 5.06 -10.72 -1.69
C LEU A 145 4.51 -9.32 -1.38
N PHE A 146 3.22 -9.10 -1.63
CA PHE A 146 2.60 -7.80 -1.45
C PHE A 146 2.55 -7.35 0.01
N VAL A 147 2.28 -8.27 0.94
CA VAL A 147 2.32 -8.00 2.39
C VAL A 147 3.71 -7.54 2.83
N VAL A 148 4.76 -8.21 2.37
CA VAL A 148 6.15 -7.82 2.67
C VAL A 148 6.47 -6.44 2.10
N GLN A 149 6.00 -6.13 0.88
CA GLN A 149 6.18 -4.82 0.26
C GLN A 149 5.36 -3.73 0.98
N ALA A 150 4.12 -4.05 1.40
CA ALA A 150 3.29 -3.15 2.21
C ALA A 150 3.94 -2.85 3.56
N LEU A 151 4.47 -3.88 4.24
CA LEU A 151 5.21 -3.72 5.48
C LEU A 151 6.43 -2.80 5.29
N ALA A 152 7.25 -3.03 4.26
CA ALA A 152 8.42 -2.23 3.95
C ALA A 152 8.06 -0.74 3.75
N SER A 153 7.03 -0.48 2.97
CA SER A 153 6.53 0.88 2.71
C SER A 153 5.99 1.53 3.97
N ALA A 154 5.31 0.77 4.82
CA ALA A 154 4.74 1.27 6.08
C ALA A 154 5.82 1.57 7.13
N VAL A 155 6.91 0.79 7.19
CA VAL A 155 8.09 1.10 8.01
C VAL A 155 8.67 2.45 7.60
N MET A 156 8.83 2.67 6.30
CA MET A 156 9.34 3.94 5.75
C MET A 156 8.40 5.12 6.05
N LEU A 157 7.09 4.95 5.83
CA LEU A 157 6.08 5.99 6.13
C LEU A 157 6.05 6.34 7.64
N GLY A 158 6.09 5.32 8.51
CA GLY A 158 6.13 5.52 9.97
C GLY A 158 7.38 6.23 10.45
N GLY A 159 8.51 6.04 9.75
CA GLY A 159 9.79 6.67 10.05
C GLY A 159 9.97 8.08 9.52
N ALA A 160 9.16 8.51 8.55
CA ALA A 160 9.36 9.77 7.83
C ALA A 160 9.43 10.99 8.75
N GLN A 161 8.58 11.05 9.78
CA GLN A 161 8.59 12.15 10.76
C GLN A 161 9.88 12.18 11.59
N TYR A 162 10.39 11.02 11.99
CA TYR A 162 11.63 10.92 12.76
C TYR A 162 12.84 11.35 11.91
N VAL A 163 12.88 10.97 10.65
CA VAL A 163 13.91 11.42 9.71
C VAL A 163 13.87 12.95 9.52
N ALA A 164 12.68 13.52 9.32
CA ALA A 164 12.49 14.95 9.18
C ALA A 164 13.00 15.72 10.42
N MET A 165 12.61 15.28 11.63
CA MET A 165 12.92 16.00 12.86
C MET A 165 14.38 15.79 13.33
N TYR A 166 14.90 14.56 13.25
CA TYR A 166 16.17 14.21 13.89
C TYR A 166 17.35 14.09 12.92
N LEU A 167 17.14 13.76 11.65
CA LEU A 167 18.22 13.69 10.67
C LEU A 167 18.30 14.93 9.79
N LEU A 168 17.17 15.52 9.41
CA LEU A 168 17.15 16.77 8.62
C LEU A 168 17.04 18.02 9.50
N GLY A 169 16.64 17.88 10.76
CA GLY A 169 16.53 18.99 11.70
C GLY A 169 15.41 20.00 11.37
N ASP A 170 14.47 19.63 10.51
CA ASP A 170 13.41 20.50 10.03
C ASP A 170 12.09 19.74 9.95
N ALA A 171 11.10 20.17 10.74
CA ALA A 171 9.77 19.56 10.74
C ALA A 171 9.07 19.72 9.37
N SER A 172 9.36 20.76 8.61
CA SER A 172 8.81 20.99 7.26
C SER A 172 9.34 19.97 6.24
N ALA A 173 10.48 19.35 6.51
CA ALA A 173 11.05 18.30 5.66
C ALA A 173 10.10 17.12 5.46
N LEU A 174 9.20 16.84 6.42
CA LEU A 174 8.16 15.83 6.26
C LEU A 174 7.28 16.09 5.03
N THR A 175 6.84 17.33 4.84
CA THR A 175 6.06 17.74 3.67
C THR A 175 6.84 17.52 2.38
N TYR A 176 8.10 17.92 2.34
CA TYR A 176 8.95 17.73 1.16
C TYR A 176 9.21 16.24 0.87
N MET A 177 9.36 15.40 1.91
CA MET A 177 9.50 13.95 1.75
C MET A 177 8.23 13.33 1.15
N PHE A 178 7.03 13.75 1.56
CA PHE A 178 5.78 13.29 0.95
C PHE A 178 5.65 13.75 -0.50
N VAL A 179 5.99 15.00 -0.80
CA VAL A 179 6.00 15.52 -2.18
C VAL A 179 7.01 14.76 -3.04
N ALA A 180 8.21 14.51 -2.52
CA ALA A 180 9.25 13.75 -3.21
C ALA A 180 8.83 12.30 -3.47
N LEU A 181 8.12 11.64 -2.54
CA LEU A 181 7.64 10.27 -2.71
C LEU A 181 6.51 10.18 -3.74
N VAL A 182 5.50 11.04 -3.61
CA VAL A 182 4.25 10.93 -4.35
C VAL A 182 4.28 11.66 -5.69
N GLY A 183 4.95 12.80 -5.78
CA GLY A 183 5.03 13.59 -7.02
C GLY A 183 5.57 12.78 -8.21
N PRO A 184 6.77 12.20 -8.11
CA PRO A 184 7.32 11.35 -9.18
C PRO A 184 6.48 10.09 -9.42
N ALA A 185 5.86 9.51 -8.36
CA ALA A 185 4.99 8.35 -8.48
C ALA A 185 3.80 8.62 -9.41
N LEU A 186 3.18 9.80 -9.31
CA LEU A 186 2.08 10.22 -10.19
C LEU A 186 2.54 10.37 -11.64
N ILE A 187 3.68 11.03 -11.85
CA ILE A 187 4.19 11.33 -13.19
C ILE A 187 4.59 10.05 -13.93
N VAL A 188 5.14 9.06 -13.20
CA VAL A 188 5.69 7.83 -13.80
C VAL A 188 4.62 6.77 -14.12
N MET A 189 3.38 6.90 -13.61
CA MET A 189 2.32 5.90 -13.83
C MET A 189 2.09 5.54 -15.32
N PRO A 190 2.01 6.50 -16.26
CA PRO A 190 1.87 6.16 -17.67
C PRO A 190 3.07 5.38 -18.23
N LEU A 191 4.27 5.61 -17.68
CA LEU A 191 5.47 4.87 -18.06
C LEU A 191 5.40 3.42 -17.56
N TRP A 192 4.99 3.18 -16.30
CA TRP A 192 4.79 1.85 -15.76
C TRP A 192 3.74 1.06 -16.55
N TYR A 193 2.65 1.72 -16.96
CA TYR A 193 1.65 1.09 -17.83
C TYR A 193 2.24 0.63 -19.18
N ARG A 194 3.01 1.50 -19.85
CA ARG A 194 3.67 1.16 -21.12
C ARG A 194 4.70 0.05 -20.94
N LEU A 195 5.46 0.10 -19.86
CA LEU A 195 6.49 -0.87 -19.55
C LEU A 195 5.88 -2.24 -19.23
N GLY A 196 4.82 -2.28 -18.43
CA GLY A 196 4.07 -3.51 -18.13
C GLY A 196 3.46 -4.17 -19.38
N ARG A 197 3.05 -3.36 -20.36
CA ARG A 197 2.59 -3.89 -21.66
C ARG A 197 3.71 -4.49 -22.51
N ARG A 198 4.93 -3.95 -22.42
CA ARG A 198 6.08 -4.40 -23.24
C ARG A 198 6.84 -5.55 -22.61
N LEU A 199 7.10 -5.49 -21.33
CA LEU A 199 7.93 -6.44 -20.58
C LEU A 199 7.12 -7.52 -19.84
N GLY A 200 5.80 -7.30 -19.69
CA GLY A 200 4.94 -8.10 -18.82
C GLY A 200 4.88 -7.58 -17.39
N LYS A 201 3.85 -8.02 -16.64
CA LYS A 201 3.56 -7.52 -15.29
C LYS A 201 4.64 -7.95 -14.28
N VAL A 202 5.16 -9.18 -14.39
CA VAL A 202 6.17 -9.73 -13.49
C VAL A 202 7.49 -8.99 -13.64
N ALA A 203 7.98 -8.81 -14.87
CA ALA A 203 9.22 -8.08 -15.14
C ALA A 203 9.09 -6.59 -14.72
N GLY A 204 7.91 -5.97 -14.92
CA GLY A 204 7.61 -4.63 -14.46
C GLY A 204 7.69 -4.52 -12.93
N LEU A 205 7.12 -5.49 -12.20
CA LEU A 205 7.18 -5.56 -10.75
C LEU A 205 8.61 -5.75 -10.24
N MET A 206 9.40 -6.63 -10.90
CA MET A 206 10.82 -6.84 -10.57
C MET A 206 11.61 -5.54 -10.71
N LEU A 207 11.43 -4.82 -11.82
CA LEU A 207 12.13 -3.56 -12.06
C LEU A 207 11.74 -2.48 -11.06
N ALA A 208 10.43 -2.35 -10.76
CA ALA A 208 9.92 -1.40 -9.77
C ALA A 208 10.48 -1.69 -8.37
N SER A 209 10.48 -2.97 -7.97
CA SER A 209 11.02 -3.40 -6.68
C SER A 209 12.54 -3.22 -6.60
N ALA A 210 13.28 -3.52 -7.67
CA ALA A 210 14.73 -3.29 -7.72
C ALA A 210 15.06 -1.80 -7.60
N LEU A 211 14.30 -0.93 -8.29
CA LEU A 211 14.47 0.52 -8.20
C LEU A 211 14.22 1.01 -6.76
N PHE A 212 13.16 0.51 -6.11
CA PHE A 212 12.87 0.82 -4.71
C PHE A 212 14.01 0.36 -3.78
N VAL A 213 14.51 -0.86 -3.95
CA VAL A 213 15.63 -1.40 -3.15
C VAL A 213 16.88 -0.52 -3.28
N VAL A 214 17.27 -0.17 -4.50
CA VAL A 214 18.46 0.67 -4.74
C VAL A 214 18.28 2.05 -4.11
N ALA A 215 17.11 2.66 -4.29
CA ALA A 215 16.80 3.96 -3.75
C ALA A 215 16.77 3.97 -2.21
N THR A 216 16.13 2.99 -1.59
CA THR A 216 16.09 2.90 -0.12
C THR A 216 17.45 2.49 0.46
N ALA A 217 18.20 1.61 -0.21
CA ALA A 217 19.55 1.27 0.21
C ALA A 217 20.49 2.49 0.18
N SER A 218 20.37 3.38 -0.80
CA SER A 218 21.18 4.61 -0.87
C SER A 218 20.95 5.53 0.33
N LEU A 219 19.76 5.51 0.94
CA LEU A 219 19.46 6.28 2.16
C LEU A 219 20.29 5.84 3.38
N SER A 220 20.93 4.67 3.35
CA SER A 220 21.84 4.24 4.43
C SER A 220 23.05 5.18 4.59
N ILE A 221 23.42 5.91 3.55
CA ILE A 221 24.49 6.94 3.60
C ILE A 221 24.15 8.03 4.61
N ALA A 222 22.85 8.23 4.92
CA ALA A 222 22.40 9.19 5.92
C ALA A 222 22.92 8.89 7.36
N VAL A 223 23.41 7.69 7.62
CA VAL A 223 24.10 7.36 8.88
C VAL A 223 25.34 8.25 9.08
N TRP A 224 26.05 8.58 8.01
CA TRP A 224 27.29 9.37 8.08
C TRP A 224 27.12 10.82 7.61
N ALA A 225 26.20 11.04 6.68
CA ALA A 225 26.01 12.35 6.04
C ALA A 225 24.51 12.62 5.79
N PRO A 226 23.70 12.86 6.85
CA PRO A 226 22.31 13.24 6.67
C PRO A 226 22.22 14.58 5.92
N GLY A 227 21.21 14.74 5.06
CA GLY A 227 21.07 15.99 4.30
C GLY A 227 19.93 15.94 3.27
N TRP A 228 19.67 17.07 2.63
CA TRP A 228 18.56 17.24 1.68
C TRP A 228 18.66 16.36 0.42
N TRP A 229 19.82 15.80 0.11
CA TRP A 229 19.99 14.82 -0.96
C TRP A 229 19.09 13.58 -0.78
N MET A 230 18.70 13.28 0.47
CA MET A 230 17.78 12.18 0.78
C MET A 230 16.44 12.31 0.03
N LEU A 231 16.00 13.53 -0.27
CA LEU A 231 14.78 13.75 -1.05
C LEU A 231 14.87 13.15 -2.46
N VAL A 232 16.05 13.15 -3.07
CA VAL A 232 16.27 12.54 -4.39
C VAL A 232 16.08 11.01 -4.29
N SER A 233 16.69 10.39 -3.29
CA SER A 233 16.53 8.95 -3.04
C SER A 233 15.07 8.59 -2.72
N VAL A 234 14.37 9.42 -1.92
CA VAL A 234 12.94 9.25 -1.64
C VAL A 234 12.10 9.39 -2.91
N ALA A 235 12.44 10.33 -3.80
CA ALA A 235 11.76 10.51 -5.09
C ALA A 235 11.91 9.27 -5.99
N VAL A 236 13.12 8.72 -6.07
CA VAL A 236 13.39 7.47 -6.81
C VAL A 236 12.66 6.28 -6.17
N ALA A 237 12.64 6.20 -4.82
CA ALA A 237 11.84 5.20 -4.11
C ALA A 237 10.36 5.33 -4.43
N GLY A 238 9.82 6.55 -4.54
CA GLY A 238 8.45 6.82 -4.95
C GLY A 238 8.11 6.29 -6.35
N ILE A 239 9.04 6.42 -7.30
CA ILE A 239 8.90 5.83 -8.64
C ILE A 239 8.77 4.30 -8.54
N GLY A 240 9.63 3.64 -7.76
CA GLY A 240 9.57 2.20 -7.51
C GLY A 240 8.28 1.80 -6.81
N TYR A 241 7.89 2.53 -5.76
CA TYR A 241 6.66 2.30 -5.00
C TYR A 241 5.40 2.33 -5.88
N ALA A 242 5.32 3.26 -6.83
CA ALA A 242 4.20 3.33 -7.78
C ALA A 242 4.03 2.03 -8.58
N GLY A 243 5.12 1.44 -9.06
CA GLY A 243 5.09 0.16 -9.77
C GLY A 243 4.75 -1.02 -8.84
N MET A 244 5.30 -1.03 -7.62
CA MET A 244 5.01 -2.03 -6.59
C MET A 244 3.53 -2.06 -6.19
N GLN A 245 2.83 -0.93 -6.26
CA GLN A 245 1.38 -0.87 -6.03
C GLN A 245 0.57 -1.26 -7.27
N ALA A 246 1.01 -0.85 -8.46
CA ALA A 246 0.24 -1.04 -9.68
C ALA A 246 0.25 -2.48 -10.20
N PHE A 247 1.43 -3.12 -10.21
CA PHE A 247 1.57 -4.45 -10.82
C PHE A 247 0.87 -5.57 -10.05
N PRO A 248 0.99 -5.69 -8.71
CA PRO A 248 0.29 -6.74 -7.98
C PRO A 248 -1.23 -6.61 -8.10
N LEU A 249 -1.77 -5.38 -8.04
CA LEU A 249 -3.19 -5.11 -8.27
C LEU A 249 -3.65 -5.46 -9.69
N ALA A 250 -2.76 -5.36 -10.69
CA ALA A 250 -3.05 -5.79 -12.05
C ALA A 250 -2.93 -7.32 -12.24
N MET A 251 -2.14 -8.02 -11.39
CA MET A 251 -1.97 -9.48 -11.45
C MET A 251 -3.09 -10.23 -10.71
N LEU A 252 -3.65 -9.65 -9.66
CA LEU A 252 -4.71 -10.27 -8.86
C LEU A 252 -5.93 -10.72 -9.68
N PRO A 253 -6.52 -9.91 -10.58
CA PRO A 253 -7.62 -10.34 -11.44
C PRO A 253 -7.26 -11.51 -12.36
N ASP A 254 -6.02 -11.58 -12.85
CA ASP A 254 -5.60 -12.68 -13.73
C ASP A 254 -5.60 -14.01 -12.97
N ILE A 255 -5.17 -14.01 -11.69
CA ILE A 255 -5.19 -15.20 -10.83
C ILE A 255 -6.63 -15.59 -10.52
N ILE A 256 -7.51 -14.64 -10.22
CA ILE A 256 -8.93 -14.87 -9.97
C ILE A 256 -9.60 -15.51 -11.20
N ASP A 257 -9.34 -14.97 -12.38
CA ASP A 257 -9.88 -15.51 -13.63
C ASP A 257 -9.36 -16.93 -13.93
N THR A 258 -8.10 -17.21 -13.62
CA THR A 258 -7.50 -18.54 -13.78
C THR A 258 -8.12 -19.54 -12.80
N ASP A 259 -8.30 -19.16 -11.54
CA ASP A 259 -8.94 -19.97 -10.52
C ASP A 259 -10.40 -20.30 -10.91
N ARG A 260 -11.16 -19.27 -11.35
CA ARG A 260 -12.53 -19.44 -11.80
C ARG A 260 -12.66 -20.42 -12.99
N ARG A 261 -11.73 -20.34 -13.95
CA ARG A 261 -11.72 -21.26 -15.10
C ARG A 261 -11.37 -22.69 -14.71
N SER A 262 -10.48 -22.88 -13.73
CA SER A 262 -10.03 -24.20 -13.30
C SER A 262 -11.01 -24.89 -12.36
N THR A 263 -11.66 -24.15 -11.46
CA THR A 263 -12.54 -24.71 -10.41
C THR A 263 -14.04 -24.60 -10.74
N GLY A 264 -14.42 -23.72 -11.68
CA GLY A 264 -15.82 -23.38 -11.94
C GLY A 264 -16.47 -22.56 -10.82
N HIS A 265 -15.75 -22.22 -9.76
CA HIS A 265 -16.27 -21.44 -8.62
C HIS A 265 -15.82 -19.99 -8.69
N ASP A 266 -16.74 -19.05 -8.40
CA ASP A 266 -16.40 -17.65 -8.27
C ASP A 266 -16.02 -17.31 -6.83
N ARG A 267 -14.72 -17.30 -6.54
CA ARG A 267 -14.14 -16.93 -5.25
C ARG A 267 -13.50 -15.54 -5.26
N GLY A 268 -13.68 -14.77 -6.34
CA GLY A 268 -12.99 -13.50 -6.56
C GLY A 268 -13.20 -12.48 -5.43
N GLY A 269 -14.42 -12.34 -4.92
CA GLY A 269 -14.71 -11.48 -3.78
C GLY A 269 -14.00 -11.91 -2.49
N ALA A 270 -13.94 -13.22 -2.21
CA ALA A 270 -13.24 -13.74 -1.04
C ALA A 270 -11.73 -13.57 -1.15
N MET A 271 -11.13 -13.78 -2.34
CA MET A 271 -9.71 -13.55 -2.61
C MET A 271 -9.35 -12.07 -2.47
N SER A 272 -10.18 -11.17 -2.99
CA SER A 272 -10.00 -9.71 -2.82
C SER A 272 -10.11 -9.27 -1.36
N GLY A 273 -11.01 -9.90 -0.58
CA GLY A 273 -11.13 -9.64 0.86
C GLY A 273 -9.88 -10.07 1.62
N VAL A 274 -9.33 -11.25 1.36
CA VAL A 274 -8.06 -11.72 1.96
C VAL A 274 -6.90 -10.82 1.55
N TRP A 275 -6.83 -10.41 0.28
CA TRP A 275 -5.84 -9.44 -0.20
C TRP A 275 -5.84 -8.17 0.64
N THR A 276 -7.02 -7.53 0.79
CA THR A 276 -7.16 -6.28 1.54
C THR A 276 -6.84 -6.46 3.02
N ALA A 277 -7.27 -7.57 3.63
CA ALA A 277 -6.95 -7.86 5.03
C ALA A 277 -5.44 -8.01 5.24
N CYS A 278 -4.76 -8.75 4.37
CA CYS A 278 -3.32 -8.96 4.42
C CYS A 278 -2.54 -7.65 4.19
N GLU A 279 -2.97 -6.83 3.21
CA GLU A 279 -2.42 -5.48 2.98
C GLU A 279 -2.51 -4.62 4.24
N THR A 280 -3.71 -4.57 4.85
CA THR A 280 -3.95 -3.77 6.05
C THR A 280 -3.07 -4.23 7.23
N VAL A 281 -2.88 -5.54 7.40
CA VAL A 281 -1.96 -6.10 8.42
C VAL A 281 -0.53 -5.65 8.15
N GLY A 282 -0.05 -5.74 6.90
CA GLY A 282 1.29 -5.27 6.53
C GLY A 282 1.48 -3.79 6.83
N LEU A 283 0.51 -2.95 6.47
CA LEU A 283 0.55 -1.51 6.72
C LEU A 283 0.49 -1.18 8.22
N ALA A 284 -0.30 -1.89 9.01
CA ALA A 284 -0.46 -1.65 10.44
C ALA A 284 0.79 -2.02 11.25
N LEU A 285 1.52 -3.06 10.83
CA LEU A 285 2.73 -3.52 11.50
C LEU A 285 3.94 -2.61 11.27
N GLY A 286 3.98 -1.86 10.15
CA GLY A 286 5.13 -1.07 9.76
C GLY A 286 5.62 -0.07 10.80
N PRO A 287 4.77 0.85 11.27
CA PRO A 287 5.16 1.80 12.32
C PRO A 287 5.60 1.10 13.62
N GLY A 288 4.98 -0.03 13.98
CA GLY A 288 5.37 -0.84 15.12
C GLY A 288 6.79 -1.39 14.99
N VAL A 289 7.12 -1.95 13.83
CA VAL A 289 8.49 -2.44 13.55
C VAL A 289 9.49 -1.29 13.63
N PHE A 290 9.18 -0.13 13.06
CA PHE A 290 10.03 1.04 13.14
C PHE A 290 10.30 1.45 14.60
N LEU A 291 9.26 1.56 15.42
CA LEU A 291 9.37 1.95 16.84
C LEU A 291 10.14 0.93 17.67
N VAL A 292 9.98 -0.36 17.38
CA VAL A 292 10.78 -1.42 18.06
C VAL A 292 12.26 -1.23 17.75
N ILE A 293 12.64 -0.95 16.50
CA ILE A 293 14.05 -0.69 16.15
C ILE A 293 14.57 0.56 16.86
N LEU A 294 13.77 1.62 16.96
CA LEU A 294 14.13 2.82 17.71
C LEU A 294 14.34 2.53 19.18
N ALA A 295 13.49 1.72 19.81
CA ALA A 295 13.63 1.33 21.21
C ALA A 295 14.96 0.60 21.46
N PHE A 296 15.36 -0.32 20.56
CA PHE A 296 16.67 -0.97 20.61
C PHE A 296 17.84 -0.01 20.37
N GLY A 297 17.62 1.05 19.58
CA GLY A 297 18.59 2.13 19.35
C GLY A 297 18.76 3.08 20.54
N GLY A 298 17.96 2.92 21.61
CA GLY A 298 18.02 3.79 22.78
C GLY A 298 17.36 5.15 22.56
N PHE A 299 16.34 5.22 21.70
CA PHE A 299 15.59 6.45 21.46
C PHE A 299 14.90 6.95 22.73
N VAL A 300 15.14 8.20 23.10
CA VAL A 300 14.55 8.85 24.27
C VAL A 300 13.28 9.58 23.85
N SER A 301 12.12 9.11 24.34
CA SER A 301 10.85 9.78 24.08
C SER A 301 10.77 11.11 24.84
N SER A 302 10.37 12.19 24.15
CA SER A 302 10.07 13.47 24.78
C SER A 302 8.57 13.60 25.02
N SER A 303 8.19 14.09 26.20
CA SER A 303 6.83 14.52 26.49
C SER A 303 6.76 16.03 26.34
N GLY A 304 6.04 16.52 25.31
CA GLY A 304 5.87 17.93 25.00
C GLY A 304 6.62 18.39 23.75
N ASP A 305 6.61 19.71 23.49
CA ASP A 305 7.22 20.34 22.30
C ASP A 305 8.77 20.44 22.34
N ALA A 306 9.40 19.94 23.43
CA ALA A 306 10.86 19.99 23.57
C ALA A 306 11.51 18.83 22.80
N THR A 307 12.32 19.16 21.80
CA THR A 307 13.22 18.18 21.16
C THR A 307 14.35 17.83 22.13
N VAL A 308 14.35 16.57 22.60
CA VAL A 308 15.46 16.03 23.40
C VAL A 308 16.57 15.60 22.45
N ALA A 309 17.82 15.99 22.78
CA ALA A 309 18.98 15.50 22.04
C ALA A 309 19.04 13.97 22.11
N GLN A 310 19.10 13.34 20.96
CA GLN A 310 19.12 11.89 20.84
C GLN A 310 20.57 11.37 20.85
N PRO A 311 20.81 10.19 21.43
CA PRO A 311 22.12 9.55 21.32
C PRO A 311 22.41 9.12 19.87
N ASP A 312 23.69 9.05 19.51
CA ASP A 312 24.13 8.67 18.14
C ASP A 312 23.60 7.29 17.73
N SER A 313 23.43 6.38 18.67
CA SER A 313 22.82 5.06 18.43
C SER A 313 21.37 5.16 17.98
N ALA A 314 20.59 6.10 18.54
CA ALA A 314 19.21 6.32 18.13
C ALA A 314 19.13 6.98 16.76
N LEU A 315 20.02 7.94 16.44
CA LEU A 315 20.10 8.54 15.11
C LEU A 315 20.47 7.49 14.04
N THR A 316 21.42 6.63 14.35
CA THR A 316 21.78 5.48 13.51
C THR A 316 20.59 4.52 13.32
N ALA A 317 19.86 4.22 14.39
CA ALA A 317 18.67 3.37 14.31
C ALA A 317 17.57 3.98 13.44
N ILE A 318 17.32 5.30 13.51
CA ILE A 318 16.39 6.01 12.63
C ILE A 318 16.82 5.84 11.16
N ALA A 319 18.09 6.12 10.85
CA ALA A 319 18.61 6.01 9.50
C ALA A 319 18.51 4.58 8.94
N LEU A 320 18.91 3.56 9.72
CA LEU A 320 18.87 2.16 9.31
C LEU A 320 17.43 1.62 9.18
N ALA A 321 16.55 1.97 10.12
CA ALA A 321 15.15 1.58 10.07
C ALA A 321 14.43 2.18 8.85
N PHE A 322 14.78 3.39 8.45
CA PHE A 322 14.20 4.07 7.30
C PHE A 322 14.79 3.61 5.96
N SER A 323 16.01 3.08 5.93
CA SER A 323 16.73 2.70 4.71
C SER A 323 16.90 1.20 4.53
N VAL A 324 17.66 0.56 5.42
CA VAL A 324 18.09 -0.84 5.28
C VAL A 324 16.92 -1.79 5.46
N VAL A 325 16.04 -1.53 6.42
CA VAL A 325 14.92 -2.45 6.71
C VAL A 325 13.94 -2.53 5.54
N PRO A 326 13.42 -1.42 4.96
CA PRO A 326 12.59 -1.50 3.77
C PRO A 326 13.31 -2.13 2.58
N SER A 327 14.59 -1.81 2.39
CA SER A 327 15.41 -2.36 1.31
C SER A 327 15.52 -3.89 1.41
N LEU A 328 15.84 -4.43 2.60
CA LEU A 328 15.95 -5.87 2.83
C LEU A 328 14.60 -6.58 2.66
N LEU A 329 13.52 -6.02 3.20
CA LEU A 329 12.19 -6.59 3.06
C LEU A 329 11.79 -6.72 1.58
N VAL A 330 11.98 -5.65 0.79
CA VAL A 330 11.63 -5.69 -0.64
C VAL A 330 12.60 -6.59 -1.41
N ALA A 331 13.90 -6.62 -1.07
CA ALA A 331 14.85 -7.55 -1.67
C ALA A 331 14.45 -9.01 -1.40
N CYS A 332 14.03 -9.34 -0.17
CA CYS A 332 13.50 -10.66 0.16
C CYS A 332 12.22 -10.98 -0.65
N SER A 333 11.34 -9.99 -0.86
CA SER A 333 10.14 -10.19 -1.68
C SER A 333 10.47 -10.53 -3.14
N LEU A 334 11.59 -10.02 -3.69
CA LEU A 334 12.06 -10.38 -5.03
C LEU A 334 12.47 -11.85 -5.14
N LEU A 335 12.96 -12.46 -4.05
CA LEU A 335 13.26 -13.90 -4.04
C LEU A 335 11.99 -14.74 -4.16
N LEU A 336 10.89 -14.27 -3.54
CA LEU A 336 9.58 -14.91 -3.69
C LEU A 336 9.08 -14.81 -5.13
N LEU A 337 9.28 -13.66 -5.79
CA LEU A 337 8.81 -13.43 -7.15
C LEU A 337 9.47 -14.35 -8.18
N ARG A 338 10.69 -14.85 -7.94
CA ARG A 338 11.36 -15.83 -8.83
C ARG A 338 10.60 -17.16 -8.93
N HIS A 339 9.75 -17.47 -7.96
CA HIS A 339 8.95 -18.69 -7.96
C HIS A 339 7.55 -18.49 -8.58
N TYR A 340 7.20 -17.25 -8.96
CA TYR A 340 5.94 -16.95 -9.62
C TYR A 340 5.97 -17.45 -11.07
N ARG A 341 4.99 -18.28 -11.46
CA ARG A 341 4.84 -18.79 -12.82
C ARG A 341 3.99 -17.82 -13.63
N ASP A 342 4.61 -17.15 -14.58
CA ASP A 342 3.88 -16.28 -15.51
C ASP A 342 3.16 -17.15 -16.56
N HIS A 343 1.88 -17.47 -16.30
CA HIS A 343 1.05 -18.24 -17.21
C HIS A 343 0.66 -17.45 -18.48
N THR A 344 0.84 -16.13 -18.50
CA THR A 344 0.54 -15.29 -19.65
C THR A 344 1.54 -15.42 -20.77
N THR A 345 2.79 -15.75 -20.47
CA THR A 345 3.85 -15.99 -21.49
C THR A 345 3.81 -17.41 -22.08
N ALA A 346 3.25 -18.38 -21.37
CA ALA A 346 3.14 -19.75 -21.86
C ALA A 346 2.14 -19.92 -23.02
N GLY A 347 1.17 -19.00 -23.14
CA GLY A 347 0.15 -19.01 -24.21
C GLY A 347 0.58 -18.33 -25.52
N LEU A 348 1.74 -17.66 -25.55
CA LEU A 348 2.23 -16.90 -26.71
C LEU A 348 3.37 -17.59 -27.48
N LEU A 349 3.79 -18.79 -27.07
CA LEU A 349 4.71 -19.59 -27.87
C LEU A 349 3.90 -20.36 -28.92
N PRO A 350 4.01 -20.05 -30.22
CA PRO A 350 3.37 -20.83 -31.27
C PRO A 350 4.07 -22.19 -31.38
N GLY A 351 3.30 -23.25 -31.09
CA GLY A 351 3.69 -24.59 -31.55
C GLY A 351 4.36 -25.53 -30.56
N ARG A 352 3.55 -26.06 -29.61
CA ARG A 352 3.69 -27.48 -29.28
C ARG A 352 2.41 -28.18 -29.73
N PRO A 353 2.48 -29.13 -30.69
CA PRO A 353 1.33 -29.91 -31.06
C PRO A 353 0.92 -30.77 -29.87
N THR A 354 -0.32 -30.61 -29.43
CA THR A 354 -0.97 -31.58 -28.55
C THR A 354 -0.88 -32.94 -29.20
N ALA A 355 -0.11 -33.83 -28.60
CA ALA A 355 -0.09 -35.24 -28.97
C ALA A 355 -1.49 -35.81 -28.71
N THR A 356 -2.30 -35.81 -29.75
CA THR A 356 -3.52 -36.61 -29.81
C THR A 356 -3.13 -38.09 -29.66
N ARG A 357 -3.27 -38.62 -28.47
CA ARG A 357 -3.32 -40.06 -28.29
C ARG A 357 -4.62 -40.56 -28.95
N HIS A 358 -4.49 -41.04 -30.17
CA HIS A 358 -5.41 -42.00 -30.73
C HIS A 358 -5.38 -43.23 -29.83
N LEU A 359 -6.46 -43.50 -29.10
CA LEU A 359 -6.80 -44.81 -28.65
C LEU A 359 -7.63 -45.42 -29.78
N ALA A 360 -6.97 -46.22 -30.62
CA ALA A 360 -7.59 -47.28 -31.38
C ALA A 360 -7.68 -48.48 -30.44
N GLN A 361 -8.83 -48.94 -30.16
CA GLN A 361 -9.46 -50.27 -30.15
C GLN A 361 -10.68 -50.24 -29.27
#